data_785f9abc62e236bb46d3cfe5ab9fab1f
#
_entry.id   785f9abc62e236bb46d3cfe5ab9fab1f
#
_cell.length_a   1.000
_cell.length_b   1.000
_cell.length_c   1.000
_cell.angle_alpha   90.00
_cell.angle_beta   90.00
_cell.angle_gamma   90.00
#
_symmetry.space_group_name_H-M   'P 1'
#
loop_
_entity.id
_entity.type
_entity.pdbx_description
1 polymer ?
#
loop_
_entity_poly.entity_id
_entity_poly.type
_entity_poly.pdbx_seq_one_letter_code
_entity_poly.pdbx_strand_id
1 'polypeptide(L)'
;MTLLLSIILLASCTKTEIEYRDVEVPVETIVEKIVTQTVTQTVNVVTPPEEYSFTRNGVSTVYYTGQSARLKMATAIKSAMNDQASTKTNVDNMFNNGTGFSDESLNSSGKKIGNKVGTSGSATVKPLFDEWITEFTTIVAPAVNNSITATRTIAGSYTEADGSRTVKVNAKGFELNQILSKGLIGALQVDQIINTYLSFTKLDGAKQDNDDDIYHYPTDGSAVPYITKMEHYWDEGFGYLQGLDNQYAPGLGDASIGRDGANLNYYLNKINGQEKEVGITKRIYDAFSAGRAAIVAKDYEERDRQANIIGVELSKVIGYKSQYYLRSAAGKIGKGEWADALHALAEAYGFILGLQYTKAADGQPYLTHAEVNEHLSSLSAGDGGFWDRTPAELTTMADQLQQSTGLSE
;
A
#
# COMPACT_ATOMS: atom_id res chain seq x y z
N MET A 1 -46.06 -10.33 50.84
CA MET A 1 -46.32 -9.76 49.48
C MET A 1 -45.15 -10.19 48.63
N THR A 2 -45.36 -11.21 47.81
CA THR A 2 -44.30 -11.86 47.00
C THR A 2 -44.17 -11.03 45.70
N LEU A 3 -42.98 -10.47 45.47
CA LEU A 3 -42.70 -9.73 44.24
C LEU A 3 -42.03 -10.71 43.26
N LEU A 4 -42.65 -10.93 42.09
CA LEU A 4 -42.07 -11.70 41.02
C LEU A 4 -40.98 -10.86 40.31
N LEU A 5 -39.76 -11.29 40.36
CA LEU A 5 -38.65 -10.71 39.64
C LEU A 5 -38.35 -11.60 38.43
N SER A 6 -38.56 -11.05 37.26
CA SER A 6 -38.31 -11.77 36.00
C SER A 6 -36.90 -11.46 35.49
N ILE A 7 -36.10 -12.48 35.31
CA ILE A 7 -34.75 -12.36 34.72
C ILE A 7 -34.83 -12.61 33.22
N ILE A 8 -34.40 -11.62 32.44
CA ILE A 8 -34.31 -11.70 30.97
C ILE A 8 -32.96 -12.30 30.61
N LEU A 9 -32.94 -13.44 29.97
CA LEU A 9 -31.78 -14.02 29.32
C LEU A 9 -31.80 -13.64 27.85
N LEU A 10 -30.85 -12.83 27.42
CA LEU A 10 -30.65 -12.49 26.02
C LEU A 10 -29.80 -13.58 25.35
N ALA A 11 -30.40 -14.42 24.54
CA ALA A 11 -29.69 -15.27 23.60
C ALA A 11 -29.64 -14.57 22.23
N SER A 12 -28.46 -14.66 21.59
CA SER A 12 -28.06 -13.90 20.41
C SER A 12 -29.04 -13.93 19.24
N CYS A 13 -29.16 -12.79 18.61
CA CYS A 13 -29.66 -12.53 17.26
C CYS A 13 -30.97 -13.19 16.81
N THR A 14 -32.01 -12.44 16.89
CA THR A 14 -33.22 -12.25 16.08
C THR A 14 -34.57 -12.46 16.75
N LYS A 15 -34.64 -13.01 17.94
CA LYS A 15 -35.86 -13.00 18.75
C LYS A 15 -35.51 -12.91 20.23
N THR A 16 -36.00 -11.88 20.89
CA THR A 16 -35.94 -11.75 22.34
C THR A 16 -37.01 -12.65 22.93
N GLU A 17 -36.62 -13.84 23.44
CA GLU A 17 -37.47 -14.61 24.31
C GLU A 17 -37.19 -14.17 25.76
N ILE A 18 -38.24 -13.72 26.41
CA ILE A 18 -38.20 -13.32 27.83
C ILE A 18 -38.67 -14.51 28.64
N GLU A 19 -37.75 -15.15 29.34
CA GLU A 19 -38.08 -16.21 30.29
C GLU A 19 -38.22 -15.62 31.69
N TYR A 20 -39.42 -15.72 32.26
CA TYR A 20 -39.72 -15.23 33.61
C TYR A 20 -39.50 -16.38 34.61
N ARG A 21 -38.61 -16.17 35.58
CA ARG A 21 -38.46 -17.06 36.73
C ARG A 21 -38.90 -16.32 38.00
N ASP A 22 -39.74 -16.96 38.76
CA ASP A 22 -40.13 -16.46 40.05
C ASP A 22 -38.97 -16.66 41.05
N VAL A 23 -38.43 -15.55 41.55
CA VAL A 23 -37.45 -15.57 42.64
C VAL A 23 -38.03 -14.80 43.81
N GLU A 24 -38.24 -15.49 44.92
CA GLU A 24 -38.60 -14.83 46.20
C GLU A 24 -37.39 -14.09 46.74
N VAL A 25 -37.43 -12.75 46.72
CA VAL A 25 -36.42 -11.91 47.36
C VAL A 25 -37.08 -11.08 48.45
N PRO A 26 -36.53 -11.00 49.66
CA PRO A 26 -37.08 -10.16 50.74
C PRO A 26 -37.09 -8.69 50.33
N VAL A 27 -38.21 -8.00 50.54
CA VAL A 27 -38.48 -6.63 50.09
C VAL A 27 -37.50 -5.59 50.63
N GLU A 28 -36.71 -5.90 51.62
CA GLU A 28 -35.74 -4.97 52.23
C GLU A 28 -34.41 -4.82 51.46
N THR A 29 -34.16 -5.66 50.46
CA THR A 29 -32.87 -5.65 49.72
C THR A 29 -32.95 -4.97 48.33
N ILE A 30 -34.09 -4.44 47.91
CA ILE A 30 -34.30 -3.88 46.58
C ILE A 30 -34.25 -2.33 46.58
N VAL A 31 -33.54 -1.71 47.47
CA VAL A 31 -33.20 -0.27 47.35
C VAL A 31 -31.71 -0.12 47.04
N GLU A 32 -31.15 -0.92 46.20
CA GLU A 32 -29.90 -0.61 45.59
C GLU A 32 -30.14 -0.03 44.17
N LYS A 33 -30.19 1.28 44.18
CA LYS A 33 -29.61 2.18 43.23
C LYS A 33 -29.17 1.54 41.91
N ILE A 34 -30.08 1.54 40.94
CA ILE A 34 -29.63 1.64 39.54
C ILE A 34 -29.03 3.04 39.41
N VAL A 35 -27.76 3.18 39.72
CA VAL A 35 -26.98 4.33 39.24
C VAL A 35 -26.75 4.05 37.78
N THR A 36 -27.64 4.57 36.94
CA THR A 36 -27.35 4.75 35.51
C THR A 36 -26.24 5.78 35.49
N GLN A 37 -25.01 5.31 35.45
CA GLN A 37 -23.86 6.16 35.16
C GLN A 37 -24.00 6.49 33.68
N THR A 38 -24.65 7.60 33.38
CA THR A 38 -24.58 8.21 32.05
C THR A 38 -23.15 8.74 31.96
N VAL A 39 -22.24 7.91 31.41
CA VAL A 39 -20.93 8.40 30.98
C VAL A 39 -21.21 9.29 29.78
N THR A 40 -21.33 10.59 30.01
CA THR A 40 -21.32 11.56 28.94
C THR A 40 -19.89 11.66 28.46
N GLN A 41 -19.52 10.83 27.47
CA GLN A 41 -18.27 10.97 26.77
C GLN A 41 -18.41 12.22 25.90
N THR A 42 -17.76 13.31 26.30
CA THR A 42 -17.65 14.50 25.46
C THR A 42 -16.68 14.14 24.33
N VAL A 43 -17.19 13.75 23.20
CA VAL A 43 -16.36 13.58 21.99
C VAL A 43 -16.05 14.97 21.46
N ASN A 44 -14.79 15.35 21.47
CA ASN A 44 -14.32 16.56 20.82
C ASN A 44 -14.36 16.32 19.30
N VAL A 45 -15.40 16.76 18.64
CA VAL A 45 -15.52 16.64 17.18
C VAL A 45 -14.70 17.76 16.54
N VAL A 46 -13.60 17.38 15.89
CA VAL A 46 -12.87 18.30 15.01
C VAL A 46 -13.36 18.06 13.58
N THR A 47 -13.92 19.08 12.96
CA THR A 47 -14.35 19.00 11.56
C THR A 47 -13.09 18.88 10.68
N PRO A 48 -12.98 17.83 9.84
CA PRO A 48 -11.86 17.71 8.92
C PRO A 48 -11.83 18.91 7.96
N PRO A 49 -10.64 19.47 7.66
CA PRO A 49 -10.53 20.54 6.68
C PRO A 49 -10.76 19.99 5.26
N GLU A 50 -11.18 20.86 4.33
CA GLU A 50 -11.38 20.50 2.91
C GLU A 50 -10.05 20.04 2.26
N GLU A 51 -8.96 20.71 2.60
CA GLU A 51 -7.62 20.31 2.20
C GLU A 51 -6.90 19.64 3.37
N TYR A 52 -5.96 18.73 3.11
CA TYR A 52 -5.15 18.10 4.15
C TYR A 52 -4.17 19.12 4.74
N SER A 53 -4.72 20.05 5.50
CA SER A 53 -4.02 21.19 6.09
C SER A 53 -4.38 21.33 7.56
N PHE A 54 -3.40 21.11 8.41
CA PHE A 54 -3.53 21.19 9.86
C PHE A 54 -2.53 22.20 10.40
N THR A 55 -2.98 23.10 11.26
CA THR A 55 -2.14 24.15 11.83
C THR A 55 -2.27 24.21 13.35
N ARG A 56 -1.20 24.63 14.01
CA ARG A 56 -1.18 24.96 15.43
C ARG A 56 -0.38 26.25 15.63
N ASN A 57 -0.98 27.22 16.32
CA ASN A 57 -0.39 28.55 16.47
C ASN A 57 -0.03 29.25 15.14
N GLY A 58 -0.83 29.01 14.09
CA GLY A 58 -0.61 29.61 12.76
C GLY A 58 0.48 28.95 11.92
N VAL A 59 1.09 27.85 12.41
CA VAL A 59 2.13 27.10 11.69
C VAL A 59 1.58 25.73 11.27
N SER A 60 1.92 25.30 10.07
CA SER A 60 1.55 23.94 9.59
C SER A 60 2.13 22.87 10.51
N THR A 61 1.31 21.89 10.85
CA THR A 61 1.72 20.68 11.58
C THR A 61 1.78 19.46 10.68
N VAL A 62 1.63 19.61 9.36
CA VAL A 62 1.72 18.51 8.39
C VAL A 62 3.16 18.32 7.95
N TYR A 63 3.67 17.09 8.06
CA TYR A 63 5.06 16.80 7.73
C TYR A 63 5.29 15.40 7.17
N TYR A 64 5.76 15.29 5.92
CA TYR A 64 6.04 14.02 5.21
C TYR A 64 7.16 14.12 4.17
N THR A 65 8.13 15.01 4.34
CA THR A 65 9.21 15.24 3.35
C THR A 65 10.04 13.99 3.09
N GLY A 66 10.22 13.14 4.10
CA GLY A 66 10.95 11.90 3.96
C GLY A 66 10.25 10.88 3.04
N GLN A 67 8.93 10.88 3.02
CA GLN A 67 8.11 10.04 2.14
C GLN A 67 8.16 10.56 0.72
N SER A 68 8.03 11.87 0.52
CA SER A 68 8.21 12.53 -0.78
C SER A 68 9.58 12.20 -1.39
N ALA A 69 10.65 12.25 -0.59
CA ALA A 69 11.98 11.87 -1.04
C ALA A 69 12.04 10.41 -1.50
N ARG A 70 11.46 9.46 -0.74
CA ARG A 70 11.46 8.04 -1.11
C ARG A 70 10.63 7.74 -2.36
N LEU A 71 9.51 8.43 -2.58
CA LEU A 71 8.73 8.31 -3.81
C LEU A 71 9.54 8.77 -5.04
N LYS A 72 10.26 9.89 -4.94
CA LYS A 72 11.18 10.35 -5.98
C LYS A 72 12.33 9.36 -6.19
N MET A 73 12.90 8.81 -5.12
CA MET A 73 13.92 7.77 -5.20
C MET A 73 13.41 6.53 -5.94
N ALA A 74 12.18 6.06 -5.66
CA ALA A 74 11.59 4.91 -6.35
C ALA A 74 11.48 5.15 -7.87
N THR A 75 11.03 6.34 -8.27
CA THR A 75 10.99 6.76 -9.69
C THR A 75 12.38 6.79 -10.32
N ALA A 76 13.37 7.35 -9.64
CA ALA A 76 14.74 7.43 -10.13
C ALA A 76 15.40 6.04 -10.26
N ILE A 77 15.17 5.14 -9.30
CA ILE A 77 15.68 3.76 -9.34
C ILE A 77 15.02 2.98 -10.48
N LYS A 78 13.69 3.11 -10.69
CA LYS A 78 13.02 2.53 -11.85
C LYS A 78 13.69 2.98 -13.17
N SER A 79 14.02 4.26 -13.28
CA SER A 79 14.69 4.82 -14.45
C SER A 79 16.10 4.26 -14.62
N ALA A 80 16.88 4.18 -13.52
CA ALA A 80 18.20 3.58 -13.52
C ALA A 80 18.17 2.09 -13.90
N MET A 81 17.14 1.35 -13.46
CA MET A 81 16.90 -0.04 -13.85
C MET A 81 16.40 -0.21 -15.29
N ASN A 82 16.19 0.86 -16.03
CA ASN A 82 15.93 0.84 -17.48
C ASN A 82 17.09 1.38 -18.31
N ASP A 83 18.10 1.93 -17.68
CA ASP A 83 19.30 2.44 -18.35
C ASP A 83 20.39 1.38 -18.37
N GLN A 84 20.74 0.91 -19.57
CA GLN A 84 21.79 -0.09 -19.76
C GLN A 84 23.20 0.41 -19.42
N ALA A 85 23.40 1.71 -19.20
CA ALA A 85 24.66 2.27 -18.70
C ALA A 85 24.78 2.19 -17.19
N SER A 86 23.70 1.85 -16.48
CA SER A 86 23.69 1.73 -15.03
C SER A 86 24.58 0.58 -14.55
N THR A 87 25.40 0.88 -13.54
CA THR A 87 26.26 -0.12 -12.87
C THR A 87 25.62 -0.62 -11.59
N LYS A 88 26.01 -1.82 -11.15
CA LYS A 88 25.55 -2.39 -9.87
C LYS A 88 25.83 -1.43 -8.72
N THR A 89 27.04 -0.90 -8.64
CA THR A 89 27.42 0.05 -7.58
C THR A 89 26.53 1.27 -7.55
N ASN A 90 26.15 1.83 -8.71
CA ASN A 90 25.32 3.00 -8.75
C ASN A 90 23.89 2.69 -8.24
N VAL A 91 23.27 1.63 -8.75
CA VAL A 91 21.90 1.27 -8.36
C VAL A 91 21.82 0.79 -6.91
N ASP A 92 22.83 0.04 -6.42
CA ASP A 92 22.95 -0.34 -5.00
C ASP A 92 23.05 0.90 -4.10
N ASN A 93 23.84 1.91 -4.50
CA ASN A 93 23.95 3.14 -3.74
C ASN A 93 22.61 3.88 -3.69
N MET A 94 21.88 3.95 -4.79
CA MET A 94 20.54 4.57 -4.83
C MET A 94 19.56 3.83 -3.91
N PHE A 95 19.52 2.50 -3.99
CA PHE A 95 18.53 1.69 -3.26
C PHE A 95 18.89 1.52 -1.77
N ASN A 96 20.13 1.13 -1.47
CA ASN A 96 20.56 0.75 -0.13
C ASN A 96 21.17 1.89 0.69
N ASN A 97 21.78 2.88 0.04
CA ASN A 97 22.50 3.96 0.73
C ASN A 97 21.80 5.32 0.62
N GLY A 98 20.87 5.49 -0.35
CA GLY A 98 20.15 6.75 -0.57
C GLY A 98 21.03 7.83 -1.21
N THR A 99 22.02 7.42 -2.02
CA THR A 99 23.00 8.30 -2.69
C THR A 99 23.17 7.91 -4.15
N GLY A 100 23.81 8.76 -4.95
CA GLY A 100 24.03 8.49 -6.38
C GLY A 100 22.86 8.92 -7.28
N PHE A 101 21.94 9.72 -6.77
CA PHE A 101 20.88 10.35 -7.55
C PHE A 101 21.40 11.60 -8.26
N SER A 102 20.82 11.91 -9.42
CA SER A 102 21.07 13.19 -10.11
C SER A 102 20.47 14.38 -9.38
N ASP A 103 19.42 14.16 -8.59
CA ASP A 103 18.83 15.14 -7.69
C ASP A 103 19.59 15.15 -6.36
N GLU A 104 20.45 16.15 -6.14
CA GLU A 104 21.25 16.29 -4.92
C GLU A 104 20.41 16.42 -3.65
N SER A 105 19.16 16.87 -3.74
CA SER A 105 18.25 16.92 -2.59
C SER A 105 17.92 15.54 -2.06
N LEU A 106 17.94 14.50 -2.92
CA LEU A 106 17.76 13.11 -2.50
C LEU A 106 19.01 12.58 -1.80
N ASN A 107 20.20 12.86 -2.33
CA ASN A 107 21.48 12.46 -1.74
C ASN A 107 21.68 13.01 -0.33
N SER A 108 21.27 14.27 -0.11
CA SER A 108 21.39 14.96 1.17
C SER A 108 20.21 14.71 2.13
N SER A 109 19.15 14.02 1.68
CA SER A 109 17.93 13.79 2.48
C SER A 109 18.15 12.89 3.71
N GLY A 110 19.22 12.09 3.72
CA GLY A 110 19.45 11.03 4.71
C GLY A 110 18.45 9.89 4.63
N LYS A 111 17.62 9.84 3.57
CA LYS A 111 16.61 8.78 3.35
C LYS A 111 17.15 7.71 2.43
N LYS A 112 16.57 6.52 2.50
CA LYS A 112 16.86 5.38 1.61
C LYS A 112 15.65 4.47 1.53
N ILE A 113 15.56 3.69 0.46
CA ILE A 113 14.45 2.76 0.22
C ILE A 113 14.69 1.41 0.88
N GLY A 114 15.88 0.82 0.72
CA GLY A 114 16.16 -0.55 1.10
C GLY A 114 15.88 -0.91 2.57
N ASN A 115 15.90 0.06 3.48
CA ASN A 115 15.55 -0.16 4.89
C ASN A 115 14.05 -0.03 5.21
N LYS A 116 13.21 0.19 4.18
CA LYS A 116 11.77 0.37 4.33
C LYS A 116 10.97 -0.66 3.51
N VAL A 117 11.65 -1.48 2.71
CA VAL A 117 11.00 -2.49 1.85
C VAL A 117 10.67 -3.73 2.66
N GLY A 118 9.38 -4.11 2.64
CA GLY A 118 8.89 -5.37 3.21
C GLY A 118 9.05 -5.49 4.72
N THR A 119 9.00 -4.36 5.45
CA THR A 119 9.35 -4.34 6.88
C THR A 119 8.33 -5.03 7.78
N SER A 120 7.08 -5.19 7.36
CA SER A 120 6.06 -5.95 8.08
C SER A 120 5.95 -7.41 7.66
N GLY A 121 6.57 -7.76 6.54
CA GLY A 121 6.47 -9.09 5.94
C GLY A 121 7.69 -9.97 6.20
N SER A 122 7.90 -10.95 5.30
CA SER A 122 9.04 -11.86 5.39
C SER A 122 10.37 -11.15 5.09
N ALA A 123 11.40 -11.47 5.86
CA ALA A 123 12.77 -10.99 5.64
C ALA A 123 13.35 -11.41 4.27
N THR A 124 12.71 -12.35 3.57
CA THR A 124 13.11 -12.80 2.23
C THR A 124 12.76 -11.83 1.12
N VAL A 125 11.83 -10.87 1.36
CA VAL A 125 11.35 -9.95 0.31
C VAL A 125 12.42 -8.93 -0.09
N LYS A 126 13.06 -8.26 0.87
CA LYS A 126 14.10 -7.28 0.54
C LYS A 126 15.25 -7.87 -0.28
N PRO A 127 15.78 -9.08 -0.01
CA PRO A 127 16.78 -9.76 -0.85
C PRO A 127 16.37 -9.91 -2.33
N LEU A 128 15.08 -10.11 -2.65
CA LEU A 128 14.64 -10.20 -4.04
C LEU A 128 14.92 -8.90 -4.82
N PHE A 129 14.77 -7.75 -4.19
CA PHE A 129 15.08 -6.47 -4.82
C PHE A 129 16.58 -6.33 -5.10
N ASP A 130 17.45 -6.79 -4.19
CA ASP A 130 18.90 -6.80 -4.40
C ASP A 130 19.30 -7.77 -5.54
N GLU A 131 18.62 -8.90 -5.65
CA GLU A 131 18.80 -9.86 -6.73
C GLU A 131 18.39 -9.26 -8.08
N TRP A 132 17.25 -8.60 -8.18
CA TRP A 132 16.79 -7.93 -9.41
C TRP A 132 17.74 -6.82 -9.86
N ILE A 133 18.26 -6.03 -8.91
CA ILE A 133 19.28 -5.00 -9.19
C ILE A 133 20.54 -5.66 -9.72
N THR A 134 21.00 -6.73 -9.07
CA THR A 134 22.19 -7.48 -9.48
C THR A 134 22.00 -8.07 -10.87
N GLU A 135 20.91 -8.77 -11.12
CA GLU A 135 20.64 -9.42 -12.40
C GLU A 135 20.52 -8.41 -13.54
N PHE A 136 19.80 -7.30 -13.33
CA PHE A 136 19.70 -6.25 -14.34
C PHE A 136 21.09 -5.73 -14.72
N THR A 137 21.88 -5.34 -13.74
CA THR A 137 23.14 -4.63 -13.97
C THR A 137 24.28 -5.54 -14.44
N THR A 138 24.26 -6.85 -14.13
CA THR A 138 25.33 -7.80 -14.49
C THR A 138 24.98 -8.72 -15.64
N ILE A 139 23.70 -8.85 -16.01
CA ILE A 139 23.25 -9.76 -17.06
C ILE A 139 22.47 -9.00 -18.14
N VAL A 140 21.35 -8.32 -17.79
CA VAL A 140 20.47 -7.72 -18.77
C VAL A 140 21.12 -6.51 -19.45
N ALA A 141 21.65 -5.56 -18.69
CA ALA A 141 22.26 -4.35 -19.22
C ALA A 141 23.47 -4.65 -20.13
N PRO A 142 24.42 -5.54 -19.77
CA PRO A 142 25.49 -5.99 -20.68
C PRO A 142 24.96 -6.65 -21.95
N ALA A 143 23.92 -7.50 -21.87
CA ALA A 143 23.33 -8.12 -23.04
C ALA A 143 22.73 -7.08 -24.00
N VAL A 144 22.01 -6.09 -23.45
CA VAL A 144 21.46 -4.97 -24.24
C VAL A 144 22.57 -4.13 -24.88
N ASN A 145 23.66 -3.82 -24.16
CA ASN A 145 24.81 -3.09 -24.70
C ASN A 145 25.49 -3.83 -25.85
N ASN A 146 25.47 -5.15 -25.82
CA ASN A 146 26.00 -6.01 -26.89
C ASN A 146 24.95 -6.27 -28.00
N SER A 147 23.81 -5.57 -28.00
CA SER A 147 22.73 -5.68 -28.98
C SER A 147 22.17 -7.10 -29.10
N ILE A 148 22.14 -7.86 -27.99
CA ILE A 148 21.60 -9.20 -27.97
C ILE A 148 20.07 -9.12 -28.00
N THR A 149 19.46 -9.83 -28.96
CA THR A 149 18.02 -10.02 -29.02
C THR A 149 17.59 -11.04 -27.96
N ALA A 150 16.69 -10.64 -27.05
CA ALA A 150 16.16 -11.54 -26.06
C ALA A 150 15.28 -12.61 -26.73
N THR A 151 15.43 -13.84 -26.23
CA THR A 151 14.57 -14.96 -26.58
C THR A 151 14.37 -15.82 -25.34
N ARG A 152 13.56 -16.87 -25.45
CA ARG A 152 13.49 -17.88 -24.40
C ARG A 152 14.90 -18.36 -24.03
N THR A 153 15.29 -18.23 -22.77
CA THR A 153 16.61 -18.55 -22.19
C THR A 153 17.79 -17.61 -22.54
N ILE A 154 17.54 -16.50 -23.27
CA ILE A 154 18.57 -15.50 -23.61
C ILE A 154 18.11 -14.12 -23.15
N ALA A 155 18.91 -13.45 -22.31
CA ALA A 155 18.67 -12.07 -21.89
C ALA A 155 19.03 -11.07 -22.99
N GLY A 156 18.36 -9.92 -23.03
CA GLY A 156 18.62 -8.87 -24.02
C GLY A 156 17.45 -7.93 -24.21
N SER A 157 17.37 -7.34 -25.41
CA SER A 157 16.20 -6.54 -25.83
C SER A 157 15.27 -7.36 -26.73
N TYR A 158 13.99 -7.28 -26.49
CA TYR A 158 12.95 -7.82 -27.38
C TYR A 158 12.08 -6.68 -27.89
N THR A 159 11.95 -6.58 -29.21
CA THR A 159 11.14 -5.55 -29.87
C THR A 159 10.00 -6.22 -30.61
N GLU A 160 8.78 -5.67 -30.50
CA GLU A 160 7.64 -6.10 -31.31
C GLU A 160 7.93 -6.01 -32.81
N ALA A 161 7.30 -6.86 -33.60
CA ALA A 161 7.51 -6.91 -35.03
C ALA A 161 7.19 -5.58 -35.74
N ASP A 162 6.23 -4.81 -35.20
CA ASP A 162 5.85 -3.50 -35.70
C ASP A 162 6.68 -2.34 -35.10
N GLY A 163 7.63 -2.64 -34.22
CA GLY A 163 8.47 -1.66 -33.53
C GLY A 163 7.75 -0.85 -32.44
N SER A 164 6.51 -1.17 -32.10
CA SER A 164 5.69 -0.39 -31.15
C SER A 164 6.24 -0.39 -29.72
N ARG A 165 6.91 -1.47 -29.31
CA ARG A 165 7.50 -1.62 -27.97
C ARG A 165 8.81 -2.39 -28.00
N THR A 166 9.74 -1.94 -27.20
CA THR A 166 10.96 -2.69 -26.85
C THR A 166 11.02 -2.88 -25.34
N VAL A 167 11.26 -4.10 -24.89
CA VAL A 167 11.50 -4.46 -23.49
C VAL A 167 12.91 -4.99 -23.28
N LYS A 168 13.49 -4.77 -22.10
CA LYS A 168 14.80 -5.28 -21.71
C LYS A 168 14.56 -6.34 -20.63
N VAL A 169 14.84 -7.60 -20.98
CA VAL A 169 14.44 -8.74 -20.17
C VAL A 169 15.59 -9.69 -19.90
N ASN A 170 15.50 -10.42 -18.79
CA ASN A 170 16.39 -11.52 -18.51
C ASN A 170 16.01 -12.77 -19.35
N ALA A 171 16.74 -13.87 -19.15
CA ALA A 171 16.52 -15.14 -19.85
C ALA A 171 15.12 -15.74 -19.64
N LYS A 172 14.44 -15.37 -18.56
CA LYS A 172 13.07 -15.80 -18.22
C LYS A 172 12.00 -14.80 -18.68
N GLY A 173 12.36 -13.78 -19.43
CA GLY A 173 11.42 -12.75 -19.90
C GLY A 173 11.04 -11.71 -18.84
N PHE A 174 11.77 -11.60 -17.74
CA PHE A 174 11.48 -10.65 -16.67
C PHE A 174 11.99 -9.26 -17.04
N GLU A 175 11.09 -8.31 -17.19
CA GLU A 175 11.40 -6.88 -17.29
C GLU A 175 11.63 -6.32 -15.89
N LEU A 176 12.89 -6.44 -15.39
CA LEU A 176 13.23 -6.26 -13.98
C LEU A 176 12.95 -4.87 -13.42
N ASN A 177 12.99 -3.81 -14.23
CA ASN A 177 12.59 -2.46 -13.83
C ASN A 177 11.10 -2.38 -13.48
N GLN A 178 10.24 -3.13 -14.20
CA GLN A 178 8.80 -3.16 -13.92
C GLN A 178 8.51 -4.02 -12.68
N ILE A 179 9.13 -5.20 -12.56
CA ILE A 179 8.99 -6.04 -11.38
C ILE A 179 9.38 -5.27 -10.12
N LEU A 180 10.55 -4.61 -10.13
CA LEU A 180 11.03 -3.79 -9.01
C LEU A 180 10.07 -2.64 -8.71
N SER A 181 9.67 -1.89 -9.73
CA SER A 181 8.80 -0.71 -9.55
C SER A 181 7.44 -1.08 -8.97
N LYS A 182 6.77 -2.11 -9.50
CA LYS A 182 5.46 -2.56 -9.00
C LYS A 182 5.58 -3.28 -7.66
N GLY A 183 6.68 -4.00 -7.45
CA GLY A 183 7.02 -4.57 -6.15
C GLY A 183 7.16 -3.50 -5.06
N LEU A 184 7.77 -2.34 -5.38
CA LEU A 184 7.87 -1.20 -4.44
C LEU A 184 6.52 -0.56 -4.12
N ILE A 185 5.53 -0.63 -5.01
CA ILE A 185 4.18 -0.14 -4.68
C ILE A 185 3.60 -0.95 -3.52
N GLY A 186 3.72 -2.28 -3.56
CA GLY A 186 3.29 -3.16 -2.46
C GLY A 186 4.23 -3.11 -1.27
N ALA A 187 5.48 -3.53 -1.46
CA ALA A 187 6.44 -3.77 -0.38
C ALA A 187 7.03 -2.49 0.26
N LEU A 188 6.85 -1.31 -0.35
CA LEU A 188 7.24 -0.05 0.26
C LEU A 188 6.01 0.81 0.59
N GLN A 189 5.20 1.19 -0.43
CA GLN A 189 4.17 2.20 -0.20
C GLN A 189 2.99 1.64 0.59
N VAL A 190 2.38 0.53 0.16
CA VAL A 190 1.25 -0.11 0.87
C VAL A 190 1.69 -0.63 2.23
N ASP A 191 2.84 -1.31 2.32
CA ASP A 191 3.39 -1.83 3.57
C ASP A 191 3.63 -0.73 4.61
N GLN A 192 4.27 0.38 4.20
CA GLN A 192 4.52 1.49 5.12
C GLN A 192 3.24 2.21 5.53
N ILE A 193 2.28 2.41 4.62
CA ILE A 193 1.01 3.05 4.97
C ILE A 193 0.24 2.17 5.96
N ILE A 194 -0.10 0.94 5.56
CA ILE A 194 -1.07 0.10 6.28
C ILE A 194 -0.44 -0.56 7.51
N ASN A 195 0.71 -1.23 7.30
CA ASN A 195 1.27 -2.14 8.30
C ASN A 195 2.29 -1.47 9.22
N THR A 196 2.74 -0.25 8.87
CA THR A 196 3.69 0.51 9.69
C THR A 196 3.03 1.75 10.28
N TYR A 197 2.78 2.79 9.48
CA TYR A 197 2.42 4.11 9.99
C TYR A 197 1.00 4.22 10.52
N LEU A 198 0.03 3.56 9.87
CA LEU A 198 -1.37 3.50 10.31
C LEU A 198 -1.69 2.24 11.12
N SER A 199 -0.69 1.42 11.47
CA SER A 199 -0.93 0.27 12.34
C SER A 199 -1.31 0.71 13.75
N PHE A 200 -2.26 0.01 14.36
CA PHE A 200 -2.70 0.30 15.72
C PHE A 200 -1.53 0.27 16.71
N THR A 201 -0.64 -0.71 16.60
CA THR A 201 0.56 -0.79 17.45
C THR A 201 1.42 0.47 17.36
N LYS A 202 1.61 1.02 16.16
CA LYS A 202 2.40 2.22 15.96
C LYS A 202 1.72 3.46 16.52
N LEU A 203 0.42 3.61 16.24
CA LEU A 203 -0.37 4.75 16.66
C LEU A 203 -0.59 4.73 18.19
N ASP A 204 -0.94 3.59 18.76
CA ASP A 204 -1.14 3.44 20.21
C ASP A 204 0.17 3.62 20.99
N GLY A 205 1.32 3.23 20.40
CA GLY A 205 2.63 3.53 20.97
C GLY A 205 2.96 5.03 21.09
N ALA A 206 2.22 5.87 20.37
CA ALA A 206 2.33 7.33 20.45
C ALA A 206 1.15 8.00 21.19
N LYS A 207 0.25 7.21 21.77
CA LYS A 207 -0.97 7.73 22.40
C LYS A 207 -0.67 8.64 23.59
N GLN A 208 0.25 8.26 24.47
CA GLN A 208 0.59 9.06 25.63
C GLN A 208 1.16 10.42 25.23
N ASP A 209 2.07 10.47 24.25
CA ASP A 209 2.61 11.73 23.72
C ASP A 209 1.50 12.65 23.17
N ASN A 210 0.48 12.04 22.52
CA ASN A 210 -0.64 12.79 21.98
C ASN A 210 -1.60 13.28 23.07
N ASP A 211 -1.87 12.45 24.10
CA ASP A 211 -2.71 12.79 25.24
C ASP A 211 -2.10 13.96 26.05
N ASP A 212 -0.79 13.97 26.19
CA ASP A 212 -0.04 14.97 26.98
C ASP A 212 0.40 16.19 26.15
N ASP A 213 0.00 16.27 24.87
CA ASP A 213 0.41 17.35 23.93
C ASP A 213 1.94 17.54 23.86
N ILE A 214 2.69 16.41 23.84
CA ILE A 214 4.15 16.44 23.72
C ILE A 214 4.50 16.64 22.24
N TYR A 215 5.07 17.80 21.94
CA TYR A 215 5.45 18.19 20.59
C TYR A 215 6.91 17.90 20.30
N HIS A 216 7.17 17.41 19.10
CA HIS A 216 8.50 17.06 18.62
C HIS A 216 8.85 17.87 17.37
N TYR A 217 10.13 18.18 17.23
CA TYR A 217 10.66 18.68 15.96
C TYR A 217 11.09 17.49 15.10
N PRO A 218 10.83 17.52 13.80
CA PRO A 218 11.42 16.55 12.89
C PRO A 218 12.94 16.56 12.98
N THR A 219 13.55 15.37 12.94
CA THR A 219 15.00 15.22 13.13
C THR A 219 15.85 15.61 11.90
N ASP A 220 15.21 16.04 10.81
CA ASP A 220 15.88 16.43 9.57
C ASP A 220 16.16 17.94 9.44
N GLY A 221 16.01 18.68 10.53
CA GLY A 221 16.30 20.13 10.59
C GLY A 221 15.19 21.02 10.04
N SER A 222 14.05 20.47 9.61
CA SER A 222 12.91 21.28 9.21
C SER A 222 12.18 21.82 10.44
N ALA A 223 11.85 23.11 10.41
CA ALA A 223 11.13 23.77 11.48
C ALA A 223 9.61 23.51 11.35
N VAL A 224 9.15 22.33 11.72
CA VAL A 224 7.72 22.06 11.94
C VAL A 224 7.49 21.93 13.44
N PRO A 225 7.22 23.04 14.13
CA PRO A 225 6.94 23.01 15.55
C PRO A 225 5.56 22.43 15.81
N TYR A 226 5.37 21.92 17.02
CA TYR A 226 4.05 21.56 17.54
C TYR A 226 3.38 20.37 16.87
N ILE A 227 4.11 19.36 16.41
CA ILE A 227 3.57 18.09 15.93
C ILE A 227 3.77 17.00 17.00
N THR A 228 2.73 16.24 17.33
CA THR A 228 2.88 15.04 18.16
C THR A 228 3.41 13.87 17.33
N LYS A 229 3.96 12.82 17.98
CA LYS A 229 4.43 11.64 17.26
C LYS A 229 3.29 10.95 16.48
N MET A 230 2.08 10.89 17.05
CA MET A 230 0.94 10.26 16.39
C MET A 230 0.52 11.04 15.15
N GLU A 231 0.44 12.36 15.25
CA GLU A 231 0.19 13.25 14.12
C GLU A 231 1.23 13.05 13.01
N HIS A 232 2.52 12.98 13.38
CA HIS A 232 3.61 12.76 12.44
C HIS A 232 3.51 11.40 11.76
N TYR A 233 3.23 10.31 12.50
CA TYR A 233 3.05 8.99 11.91
C TYR A 233 1.90 8.95 10.91
N TRP A 234 0.79 9.60 11.23
CA TRP A 234 -0.34 9.70 10.33
C TRP A 234 0.02 10.44 9.04
N ASP A 235 0.71 11.57 9.17
CA ASP A 235 1.22 12.36 8.03
C ASP A 235 2.23 11.57 7.19
N GLU A 236 3.07 10.73 7.80
CA GLU A 236 3.99 9.85 7.08
C GLU A 236 3.21 8.82 6.25
N GLY A 237 2.10 8.27 6.75
CA GLY A 237 1.19 7.42 5.99
C GLY A 237 0.59 8.15 4.79
N PHE A 238 0.06 9.35 5.02
CA PHE A 238 -0.45 10.22 3.96
C PHE A 238 0.61 10.54 2.91
N GLY A 239 1.83 10.83 3.34
CA GLY A 239 2.94 11.18 2.47
C GLY A 239 3.39 10.07 1.52
N TYR A 240 3.27 8.79 1.88
CA TYR A 240 3.52 7.69 0.95
C TYR A 240 2.49 7.58 -0.17
N LEU A 241 1.29 8.10 0.01
CA LEU A 241 0.27 8.17 -1.05
C LEU A 241 0.36 9.48 -1.83
N GLN A 242 0.45 10.61 -1.14
CA GLN A 242 0.26 11.96 -1.70
C GLN A 242 1.53 12.83 -1.71
N GLY A 243 2.67 12.32 -1.28
CA GLY A 243 3.89 13.10 -1.04
C GLY A 243 4.57 13.70 -2.29
N LEU A 244 4.11 13.35 -3.50
CA LEU A 244 4.55 13.99 -4.74
C LEU A 244 3.59 15.08 -5.22
N ASP A 245 2.46 15.23 -4.53
CA ASP A 245 1.40 16.15 -4.93
C ASP A 245 1.24 17.28 -3.92
N ASN A 246 1.73 18.46 -4.28
CA ASN A 246 1.52 19.66 -3.48
C ASN A 246 0.17 20.34 -3.74
N GLN A 247 -0.65 19.82 -4.67
CA GLN A 247 -1.86 20.48 -5.17
C GLN A 247 -3.06 19.53 -5.27
N TYR A 248 -3.05 18.41 -4.52
CA TYR A 248 -4.16 17.46 -4.56
C TYR A 248 -5.46 18.12 -4.07
N ALA A 249 -6.36 18.39 -5.02
CA ALA A 249 -7.72 18.76 -4.72
C ALA A 249 -8.58 17.48 -4.68
N PRO A 250 -9.36 17.23 -3.61
CA PRO A 250 -10.26 16.09 -3.54
C PRO A 250 -11.19 16.04 -4.76
N GLY A 251 -11.21 14.89 -5.44
CA GLY A 251 -12.09 14.64 -6.59
C GLY A 251 -11.55 15.09 -7.96
N LEU A 252 -10.42 15.74 -8.03
CA LEU A 252 -9.76 16.06 -9.29
C LEU A 252 -8.70 15.03 -9.68
N GLY A 253 -8.90 13.75 -9.51
CA GLY A 253 -7.97 12.71 -9.92
C GLY A 253 -6.95 13.19 -10.97
N ASP A 254 -6.00 14.05 -10.54
CA ASP A 254 -5.03 14.59 -11.47
C ASP A 254 -4.06 13.48 -11.84
N ALA A 255 -4.32 12.90 -13.02
CA ALA A 255 -3.44 11.93 -13.64
C ALA A 255 -2.03 12.51 -13.93
N SER A 256 -1.75 13.78 -13.55
CA SER A 256 -0.45 14.39 -13.76
C SER A 256 0.63 13.89 -12.82
N ILE A 257 0.23 13.34 -11.67
CA ILE A 257 1.14 12.99 -10.60
C ILE A 257 1.51 11.53 -10.66
N GLY A 258 2.83 11.27 -10.73
CA GLY A 258 3.35 9.92 -10.86
C GLY A 258 2.97 9.25 -12.19
N ARG A 259 2.86 9.99 -13.28
CA ARG A 259 2.54 9.47 -14.64
C ARG A 259 3.50 8.40 -15.15
N ASP A 260 4.61 8.22 -14.46
CA ASP A 260 5.62 7.21 -14.76
C ASP A 260 5.21 5.78 -14.33
N GLY A 261 4.07 5.63 -13.64
CA GLY A 261 3.60 4.34 -13.13
C GLY A 261 4.53 3.71 -12.07
N ALA A 262 5.32 4.53 -11.35
CA ALA A 262 6.19 4.07 -10.28
C ALA A 262 5.52 4.15 -8.90
N ASN A 263 4.39 4.85 -8.78
CA ASN A 263 3.79 5.16 -7.49
C ASN A 263 2.33 4.71 -7.37
N LEU A 264 1.92 4.42 -6.13
CA LEU A 264 0.58 3.92 -5.78
C LEU A 264 -0.54 4.86 -6.22
N ASN A 265 -0.34 6.18 -6.07
CA ASN A 265 -1.33 7.19 -6.43
C ASN A 265 -1.74 7.13 -7.93
N TYR A 266 -0.79 6.86 -8.84
CA TYR A 266 -1.10 6.66 -10.26
C TYR A 266 -2.11 5.52 -10.47
N TYR A 267 -1.92 4.39 -9.80
CA TYR A 267 -2.81 3.23 -9.93
C TYR A 267 -4.13 3.41 -9.20
N LEU A 268 -4.14 4.13 -8.07
CA LEU A 268 -5.36 4.55 -7.40
C LEU A 268 -6.24 5.38 -8.35
N ASN A 269 -5.66 6.34 -9.06
CA ASN A 269 -6.39 7.13 -10.06
C ASN A 269 -6.89 6.27 -11.23
N LYS A 270 -6.16 5.23 -11.62
CA LYS A 270 -6.61 4.30 -12.68
C LYS A 270 -7.83 3.50 -12.27
N ILE A 271 -7.91 3.02 -11.02
CA ILE A 271 -9.11 2.30 -10.56
C ILE A 271 -10.27 3.24 -10.22
N ASN A 272 -10.00 4.49 -9.84
CA ASN A 272 -11.05 5.49 -9.61
C ASN A 272 -11.90 5.77 -10.86
N GLY A 273 -11.36 5.55 -12.05
CA GLY A 273 -12.09 5.65 -13.32
C GLY A 273 -12.93 4.41 -13.67
N GLN A 274 -12.86 3.32 -12.89
CA GLN A 274 -13.65 2.11 -13.09
C GLN A 274 -15.02 2.27 -12.42
N GLU A 275 -16.07 1.71 -13.01
CA GLU A 275 -17.45 1.87 -12.56
C GLU A 275 -17.65 1.44 -11.09
N LYS A 276 -16.98 0.36 -10.67
CA LYS A 276 -17.13 -0.21 -9.32
C LYS A 276 -16.41 0.59 -8.23
N GLU A 277 -15.47 1.42 -8.57
CA GLU A 277 -14.60 2.15 -7.62
C GLU A 277 -14.68 3.67 -7.78
N VAL A 278 -15.72 4.18 -8.45
CA VAL A 278 -15.96 5.62 -8.56
C VAL A 278 -15.90 6.29 -7.19
N GLY A 279 -15.07 7.32 -7.07
CA GLY A 279 -14.89 8.10 -5.85
C GLY A 279 -13.95 7.47 -4.81
N ILE A 280 -13.25 6.37 -5.10
CA ILE A 280 -12.29 5.74 -4.16
C ILE A 280 -11.19 6.71 -3.75
N THR A 281 -10.68 7.55 -4.65
CA THR A 281 -9.68 8.58 -4.33
C THR A 281 -10.19 9.54 -3.27
N LYS A 282 -11.45 9.99 -3.41
CA LYS A 282 -12.06 10.88 -2.43
C LYS A 282 -12.30 10.19 -1.10
N ARG A 283 -12.79 8.95 -1.10
CA ARG A 283 -13.01 8.19 0.15
C ARG A 283 -11.73 8.05 0.96
N ILE A 284 -10.61 7.73 0.30
CA ILE A 284 -9.30 7.60 0.95
C ILE A 284 -8.81 8.95 1.46
N TYR A 285 -8.93 10.01 0.66
CA TYR A 285 -8.52 11.35 1.05
C TYR A 285 -9.32 11.86 2.26
N ASP A 286 -10.64 11.72 2.22
CA ASP A 286 -11.53 12.10 3.33
C ASP A 286 -11.17 11.31 4.60
N ALA A 287 -10.86 10.02 4.46
CA ALA A 287 -10.44 9.18 5.59
C ALA A 287 -9.10 9.63 6.19
N PHE A 288 -8.13 10.03 5.37
CA PHE A 288 -6.90 10.62 5.89
C PHE A 288 -7.16 11.94 6.63
N SER A 289 -7.99 12.82 6.08
CA SER A 289 -8.34 14.11 6.72
C SER A 289 -9.11 13.89 8.02
N ALA A 290 -10.09 12.99 8.02
CA ALA A 290 -10.89 12.68 9.20
C ALA A 290 -10.07 12.02 10.31
N GLY A 291 -9.21 11.06 9.98
CA GLY A 291 -8.37 10.40 10.97
C GLY A 291 -7.31 11.35 11.57
N ARG A 292 -6.76 12.27 10.76
CA ARG A 292 -5.85 13.31 11.28
C ARG A 292 -6.56 14.29 12.21
N ALA A 293 -7.81 14.66 11.88
CA ALA A 293 -8.67 15.47 12.75
C ALA A 293 -9.03 14.73 14.04
N ALA A 294 -9.31 13.43 13.96
CA ALA A 294 -9.58 12.59 15.13
C ALA A 294 -8.38 12.51 16.09
N ILE A 295 -7.14 12.45 15.56
CA ILE A 295 -5.92 12.51 16.38
C ILE A 295 -5.84 13.85 17.14
N VAL A 296 -6.11 14.98 16.48
CA VAL A 296 -6.16 16.30 17.12
C VAL A 296 -7.22 16.35 18.20
N ALA A 297 -8.39 15.74 17.96
CA ALA A 297 -9.49 15.65 18.90
C ALA A 297 -9.27 14.64 20.04
N LYS A 298 -8.22 13.82 19.96
CA LYS A 298 -7.94 12.66 20.84
C LYS A 298 -9.06 11.61 20.77
N ASP A 299 -9.77 11.52 19.63
CA ASP A 299 -10.77 10.49 19.31
C ASP A 299 -10.09 9.31 18.61
N TYR A 300 -9.59 8.37 19.40
CA TYR A 300 -8.81 7.24 18.88
C TYR A 300 -9.69 6.16 18.26
N GLU A 301 -10.95 6.06 18.62
CA GLU A 301 -11.90 5.15 17.98
C GLU A 301 -12.16 5.58 16.53
N GLU A 302 -12.40 6.87 16.32
CA GLU A 302 -12.56 7.44 14.97
C GLU A 302 -11.27 7.36 14.17
N ARG A 303 -10.09 7.64 14.77
CA ARG A 303 -8.78 7.43 14.14
C ARG A 303 -8.65 6.01 13.59
N ASP A 304 -8.98 4.99 14.41
CA ASP A 304 -8.84 3.58 14.05
C ASP A 304 -9.82 3.18 12.96
N ARG A 305 -11.05 3.71 13.02
CA ARG A 305 -12.03 3.53 11.96
C ARG A 305 -11.52 4.07 10.62
N GLN A 306 -10.93 5.25 10.61
CA GLN A 306 -10.38 5.86 9.40
C GLN A 306 -9.14 5.11 8.90
N ALA A 307 -8.24 4.69 9.77
CA ALA A 307 -7.10 3.85 9.40
C ALA A 307 -7.54 2.53 8.74
N ASN A 308 -8.62 1.93 9.23
CA ASN A 308 -9.19 0.72 8.63
C ASN A 308 -9.77 0.99 7.23
N ILE A 309 -10.51 2.09 7.04
CA ILE A 309 -11.03 2.48 5.73
C ILE A 309 -9.89 2.67 4.73
N ILE A 310 -8.84 3.42 5.11
CA ILE A 310 -7.67 3.63 4.26
C ILE A 310 -7.04 2.29 3.87
N GLY A 311 -6.83 1.40 4.84
CA GLY A 311 -6.21 0.10 4.59
C GLY A 311 -6.99 -0.77 3.61
N VAL A 312 -8.30 -0.89 3.81
CA VAL A 312 -9.17 -1.69 2.95
C VAL A 312 -9.28 -1.08 1.53
N GLU A 313 -9.48 0.23 1.43
CA GLU A 313 -9.63 0.89 0.13
C GLU A 313 -8.31 0.88 -0.68
N LEU A 314 -7.15 1.14 -0.06
CA LEU A 314 -5.87 1.07 -0.76
C LEU A 314 -5.52 -0.35 -1.23
N SER A 315 -5.91 -1.36 -0.49
CA SER A 315 -5.66 -2.76 -0.84
C SER A 315 -6.33 -3.17 -2.15
N LYS A 316 -7.47 -2.56 -2.49
CA LYS A 316 -8.16 -2.80 -3.76
C LYS A 316 -7.27 -2.47 -4.97
N VAL A 317 -6.41 -1.45 -4.87
CA VAL A 317 -5.47 -1.11 -5.96
C VAL A 317 -4.60 -2.30 -6.32
N ILE A 318 -4.02 -2.95 -5.30
CA ILE A 318 -3.15 -4.12 -5.49
C ILE A 318 -3.95 -5.29 -6.04
N GLY A 319 -5.13 -5.56 -5.46
CA GLY A 319 -6.00 -6.66 -5.89
C GLY A 319 -6.46 -6.53 -7.35
N TYR A 320 -6.97 -5.37 -7.76
CA TYR A 320 -7.38 -5.15 -9.16
C TYR A 320 -6.19 -5.22 -10.12
N LYS A 321 -5.05 -4.62 -9.79
CA LYS A 321 -3.93 -4.56 -10.72
C LYS A 321 -3.23 -5.90 -10.88
N SER A 322 -3.20 -6.76 -9.87
CA SER A 322 -2.68 -8.12 -10.00
C SER A 322 -3.48 -8.96 -11.02
N GLN A 323 -4.81 -8.87 -10.99
CA GLN A 323 -5.70 -9.56 -11.93
C GLN A 323 -5.64 -8.95 -13.34
N TYR A 324 -5.78 -7.63 -13.42
CA TYR A 324 -5.79 -6.88 -14.68
C TYR A 324 -4.57 -7.21 -15.55
N TYR A 325 -3.37 -7.18 -14.97
CA TYR A 325 -2.15 -7.40 -15.74
C TYR A 325 -1.98 -8.86 -16.18
N LEU A 326 -2.47 -9.83 -15.44
CA LEU A 326 -2.52 -11.23 -15.90
C LEU A 326 -3.45 -11.40 -17.09
N ARG A 327 -4.67 -10.83 -17.03
CA ARG A 327 -5.63 -10.88 -18.15
C ARG A 327 -5.13 -10.11 -19.37
N SER A 328 -4.49 -8.94 -19.13
CA SER A 328 -3.85 -8.17 -20.19
C SER A 328 -2.78 -8.98 -20.90
N ALA A 329 -1.88 -9.61 -20.14
CA ALA A 329 -0.84 -10.47 -20.70
C ALA A 329 -1.42 -11.65 -21.50
N ALA A 330 -2.46 -12.31 -20.97
CA ALA A 330 -3.15 -13.39 -21.67
C ALA A 330 -3.68 -12.93 -23.04
N GLY A 331 -4.32 -11.76 -23.09
CA GLY A 331 -4.80 -11.17 -24.35
C GLY A 331 -3.68 -10.81 -25.32
N LYS A 332 -2.54 -10.33 -24.82
CA LYS A 332 -1.36 -9.99 -25.62
C LYS A 332 -0.68 -11.22 -26.21
N ILE A 333 -0.46 -12.26 -25.41
CA ILE A 333 0.06 -13.55 -25.90
C ILE A 333 -0.84 -14.11 -26.99
N GLY A 334 -2.16 -14.09 -26.80
CA GLY A 334 -3.13 -14.57 -27.79
C GLY A 334 -3.05 -13.87 -29.14
N LYS A 335 -2.50 -12.64 -29.18
CA LYS A 335 -2.27 -11.87 -30.40
C LYS A 335 -0.83 -11.98 -30.93
N GLY A 336 0.08 -12.62 -30.22
CA GLY A 336 1.50 -12.65 -30.54
C GLY A 336 2.27 -11.38 -30.17
N GLU A 337 1.68 -10.46 -29.37
CA GLU A 337 2.26 -9.18 -28.91
C GLU A 337 3.16 -9.44 -27.69
N TRP A 338 4.33 -10.06 -27.90
CA TRP A 338 5.15 -10.59 -26.81
C TRP A 338 5.86 -9.49 -25.97
N ALA A 339 6.29 -8.38 -26.56
CA ALA A 339 6.90 -7.30 -25.73
C ALA A 339 5.87 -6.71 -24.77
N ASP A 340 4.65 -6.48 -25.24
CA ASP A 340 3.54 -6.02 -24.41
C ASP A 340 3.15 -7.06 -23.36
N ALA A 341 3.18 -8.36 -23.71
CA ALA A 341 2.88 -9.44 -22.79
C ALA A 341 3.91 -9.55 -21.65
N LEU A 342 5.20 -9.52 -21.98
CA LEU A 342 6.30 -9.57 -21.01
C LEU A 342 6.25 -8.36 -20.07
N HIS A 343 5.96 -7.17 -20.60
CA HIS A 343 5.74 -5.96 -19.81
C HIS A 343 4.58 -6.15 -18.82
N ALA A 344 3.42 -6.61 -19.29
CA ALA A 344 2.26 -6.84 -18.43
C ALA A 344 2.53 -7.94 -17.37
N LEU A 345 3.25 -9.02 -17.74
CA LEU A 345 3.63 -10.08 -16.78
C LEU A 345 4.57 -9.55 -15.69
N ALA A 346 5.51 -8.67 -16.03
CA ALA A 346 6.39 -8.04 -15.08
C ALA A 346 5.62 -7.13 -14.10
N GLU A 347 4.64 -6.37 -14.61
CA GLU A 347 3.75 -5.57 -13.76
C GLU A 347 2.87 -6.47 -12.87
N ALA A 348 2.30 -7.56 -13.41
CA ALA A 348 1.54 -8.55 -12.65
C ALA A 348 2.37 -9.13 -11.50
N TYR A 349 3.61 -9.55 -11.78
CA TYR A 349 4.53 -10.11 -10.78
C TYR A 349 4.72 -9.17 -9.59
N GLY A 350 5.01 -7.89 -9.86
CA GLY A 350 5.18 -6.89 -8.81
C GLY A 350 3.92 -6.62 -7.98
N PHE A 351 2.74 -6.59 -8.62
CA PHE A 351 1.47 -6.44 -7.90
C PHE A 351 1.09 -7.69 -7.09
N ILE A 352 1.32 -8.90 -7.61
CA ILE A 352 1.11 -10.16 -6.87
C ILE A 352 2.00 -10.20 -5.62
N LEU A 353 3.28 -9.78 -5.73
CA LEU A 353 4.16 -9.64 -4.57
C LEU A 353 3.54 -8.71 -3.51
N GLY A 354 2.82 -7.69 -3.93
CA GLY A 354 2.16 -6.71 -3.06
C GLY A 354 0.97 -7.26 -2.26
N LEU A 355 0.33 -8.36 -2.67
CA LEU A 355 -0.89 -8.89 -2.05
C LEU A 355 -0.70 -9.29 -0.59
N GLN A 356 0.50 -9.65 -0.16
CA GLN A 356 0.83 -9.97 1.23
C GLN A 356 0.83 -8.75 2.17
N TYR A 357 0.85 -7.53 1.64
CA TYR A 357 0.86 -6.29 2.42
C TYR A 357 -0.50 -5.60 2.48
N THR A 358 -1.50 -6.19 1.85
CA THR A 358 -2.87 -5.66 1.79
C THR A 358 -3.64 -5.90 3.09
N LYS A 359 -4.84 -5.33 3.17
CA LYS A 359 -5.77 -5.51 4.27
C LYS A 359 -7.18 -5.68 3.72
N ALA A 360 -7.73 -6.87 3.86
CA ALA A 360 -9.13 -7.15 3.56
C ALA A 360 -10.06 -6.67 4.70
N ALA A 361 -11.36 -6.78 4.51
CA ALA A 361 -12.36 -6.34 5.50
C ALA A 361 -12.28 -7.08 6.85
N ASP A 362 -11.75 -8.31 6.86
CA ASP A 362 -11.50 -9.10 8.06
C ASP A 362 -10.16 -8.75 8.76
N GLY A 363 -9.42 -7.81 8.19
CA GLY A 363 -8.13 -7.35 8.71
C GLY A 363 -6.92 -8.18 8.27
N GLN A 364 -7.13 -9.29 7.53
CA GLN A 364 -6.05 -10.12 7.00
C GLN A 364 -5.56 -9.61 5.64
N PRO A 365 -4.35 -9.95 5.20
CA PRO A 365 -3.94 -9.70 3.82
C PRO A 365 -4.78 -10.54 2.84
N TYR A 366 -4.92 -10.09 1.59
CA TYR A 366 -5.60 -10.88 0.56
C TYR A 366 -4.94 -12.24 0.35
N LEU A 367 -3.64 -12.30 0.42
CA LEU A 367 -2.85 -13.52 0.38
C LEU A 367 -1.75 -13.48 1.43
N THR A 368 -1.48 -14.62 2.05
CA THR A 368 -0.31 -14.80 2.91
C THR A 368 0.99 -14.77 2.08
N HIS A 369 2.12 -14.59 2.74
CA HIS A 369 3.44 -14.68 2.08
C HIS A 369 3.66 -16.02 1.34
N ALA A 370 3.19 -17.13 1.91
CA ALA A 370 3.31 -18.44 1.30
C ALA A 370 2.50 -18.56 0.00
N GLU A 371 1.24 -18.13 0.02
CA GLU A 371 0.36 -18.11 -1.15
C GLU A 371 0.89 -17.19 -2.25
N VAL A 372 1.40 -16.01 -1.88
CA VAL A 372 2.07 -15.11 -2.85
C VAL A 372 3.25 -15.82 -3.52
N ASN A 373 4.11 -16.51 -2.76
CA ASN A 373 5.24 -17.25 -3.33
C ASN A 373 4.80 -18.41 -4.23
N GLU A 374 3.71 -19.09 -3.94
CA GLU A 374 3.13 -20.11 -4.82
C GLU A 374 2.69 -19.52 -6.16
N HIS A 375 1.98 -18.38 -6.15
CA HIS A 375 1.59 -17.69 -7.38
C HIS A 375 2.80 -17.18 -8.17
N LEU A 376 3.78 -16.57 -7.52
CA LEU A 376 4.99 -16.07 -8.18
C LEU A 376 5.83 -17.22 -8.76
N SER A 377 5.94 -18.33 -8.05
CA SER A 377 6.63 -19.53 -8.50
C SER A 377 5.94 -20.13 -9.72
N SER A 378 4.60 -20.22 -9.70
CA SER A 378 3.81 -20.71 -10.83
C SER A 378 3.94 -19.79 -12.04
N LEU A 379 3.89 -18.46 -11.84
CA LEU A 379 4.04 -17.47 -12.91
C LEU A 379 5.40 -17.53 -13.58
N SER A 380 6.46 -17.83 -12.82
CA SER A 380 7.86 -17.87 -13.28
C SER A 380 8.36 -19.29 -13.57
N ALA A 381 7.48 -20.29 -13.58
CA ALA A 381 7.84 -21.69 -13.75
C ALA A 381 8.40 -22.00 -15.13
N GLY A 382 9.20 -23.07 -15.22
CA GLY A 382 9.85 -23.52 -16.45
C GLY A 382 11.15 -22.79 -16.74
N ASP A 383 11.89 -23.30 -17.73
CA ASP A 383 13.19 -22.74 -18.14
C ASP A 383 13.05 -21.36 -18.79
N GLY A 384 11.93 -21.14 -19.49
CA GLY A 384 11.63 -19.87 -20.14
C GLY A 384 10.85 -18.87 -19.27
N GLY A 385 10.37 -19.26 -18.09
CA GLY A 385 9.63 -18.35 -17.20
C GLY A 385 8.39 -17.74 -17.87
N PHE A 386 8.38 -16.42 -18.09
CA PHE A 386 7.27 -15.72 -18.73
C PHE A 386 7.04 -16.13 -20.20
N TRP A 387 8.12 -16.50 -20.91
CA TRP A 387 8.03 -17.00 -22.27
C TRP A 387 7.22 -18.31 -22.39
N ASP A 388 7.12 -19.08 -21.30
CA ASP A 388 6.41 -20.36 -21.26
C ASP A 388 4.93 -20.21 -20.87
N ARG A 389 4.45 -19.00 -20.58
CA ARG A 389 3.06 -18.78 -20.13
C ARG A 389 2.08 -18.85 -21.28
N THR A 390 0.94 -19.45 -21.01
CA THR A 390 -0.18 -19.54 -21.94
C THR A 390 -1.33 -18.64 -21.50
N PRO A 391 -2.18 -18.14 -22.43
CA PRO A 391 -3.36 -17.36 -22.07
C PRO A 391 -4.28 -18.07 -21.07
N ALA A 392 -4.44 -19.39 -21.17
CA ALA A 392 -5.29 -20.16 -20.29
C ALA A 392 -4.76 -20.20 -18.84
N GLU A 393 -3.45 -20.43 -18.65
CA GLU A 393 -2.81 -20.42 -17.33
C GLU A 393 -2.97 -19.05 -16.64
N LEU A 394 -2.72 -17.98 -17.39
CA LEU A 394 -2.81 -16.61 -16.87
C LEU A 394 -4.24 -16.22 -16.50
N THR A 395 -5.22 -16.62 -17.30
CA THR A 395 -6.65 -16.42 -17.01
C THR A 395 -7.05 -17.18 -15.75
N THR A 396 -6.63 -18.46 -15.64
CA THR A 396 -6.89 -19.26 -14.44
C THR A 396 -6.29 -18.63 -13.19
N MET A 397 -5.04 -18.14 -13.25
CA MET A 397 -4.40 -17.44 -12.13
C MET A 397 -5.14 -16.14 -11.77
N ALA A 398 -5.58 -15.37 -12.76
CA ALA A 398 -6.37 -14.17 -12.53
C ALA A 398 -7.72 -14.47 -11.84
N ASP A 399 -8.38 -15.57 -12.23
CA ASP A 399 -9.63 -16.03 -11.61
C ASP A 399 -9.41 -16.47 -10.15
N GLN A 400 -8.30 -17.15 -9.86
CA GLN A 400 -7.91 -17.50 -8.49
C GLN A 400 -7.67 -16.24 -7.63
N LEU A 401 -6.95 -15.25 -8.16
CA LEU A 401 -6.75 -13.98 -7.45
C LEU A 401 -8.05 -13.21 -7.26
N GLN A 402 -8.96 -13.25 -8.24
CA GLN A 402 -10.30 -12.66 -8.12
C GLN A 402 -11.07 -13.31 -6.97
N GLN A 403 -11.01 -14.62 -6.85
CA GLN A 403 -11.66 -15.35 -5.76
C GLN A 403 -11.07 -14.99 -4.41
N SER A 404 -9.74 -14.95 -4.29
CA SER A 404 -9.05 -14.64 -3.03
C SER A 404 -9.26 -13.19 -2.57
N THR A 405 -9.30 -12.24 -3.49
CA THR A 405 -9.49 -10.82 -3.17
C THR A 405 -10.96 -10.42 -3.00
N GLY A 406 -11.88 -11.20 -3.57
CA GLY A 406 -13.30 -10.83 -3.66
C GLY A 406 -13.58 -9.65 -4.62
N LEU A 407 -12.58 -9.22 -5.39
CA LEU A 407 -12.66 -8.09 -6.31
C LEU A 407 -12.89 -8.62 -7.74
N SER A 408 -13.95 -8.18 -8.39
CA SER A 408 -14.24 -8.52 -9.79
C SER A 408 -14.04 -7.30 -10.68
N GLU A 409 -13.26 -7.48 -11.77
CA GLU A 409 -13.13 -6.48 -12.86
C GLU A 409 -14.43 -6.24 -13.61
#